data_c4b02cc27d7b9765039300a4875ceea2
#
_entry.id   c4b02cc27d7b9765039300a4875ceea2
#
_cell.length_a   1.000
_cell.length_b   1.000
_cell.length_c   1.000
_cell.angle_alpha   90.00
_cell.angle_beta   90.00
_cell.angle_gamma   90.00
#
_symmetry.space_group_name_H-M   'P 1'
#
loop_
_entity.id
_entity.type
_entity.pdbx_description
1 polymer ?
#
loop_
_entity_poly.entity_id
_entity_poly.type
_entity_poly.pdbx_seq_one_letter_code
_entity_poly.pdbx_strand_id
1 'polypeptide(L)'
;MKRMNCYFLLLAASLCVLPLHAQKEYPIDRITAINLGDGRILHREISGDKPLDGEHRIIDGYHSAYILARFKDGLYNGDYKEYIYNKLKAKGSYKEGWKDGTFRKYDDEGRVTEEKSYKSGKLDGAHRTFYTNGKLEME
;
A
#
# COMPACT_ATOMS: atom_id res chain seq x y z
N MET A 1 -38.16 -57.49 7.62
CA MET A 1 -36.93 -56.98 6.95
C MET A 1 -37.13 -55.54 6.60
N LYS A 2 -36.65 -54.63 7.43
CA LYS A 2 -36.70 -53.17 7.16
C LYS A 2 -35.39 -52.74 6.55
N ARG A 3 -35.42 -52.23 5.32
CA ARG A 3 -34.27 -51.64 4.64
C ARG A 3 -34.03 -50.23 5.23
N MET A 4 -32.86 -50.04 5.86
CA MET A 4 -32.36 -48.74 6.28
C MET A 4 -31.75 -48.04 5.09
N ASN A 5 -32.39 -46.92 4.64
CA ASN A 5 -31.82 -46.01 3.67
C ASN A 5 -30.85 -45.09 4.39
N CYS A 6 -29.55 -45.27 4.15
CA CYS A 6 -28.53 -44.28 4.51
C CYS A 6 -28.55 -43.15 3.47
N TYR A 7 -29.11 -42.04 3.85
CA TYR A 7 -28.90 -40.81 3.10
C TYR A 7 -27.54 -40.24 3.47
N PHE A 8 -26.57 -40.36 2.55
CA PHE A 8 -25.31 -39.67 2.61
C PHE A 8 -25.57 -38.20 2.27
N LEU A 9 -25.60 -37.34 3.29
CA LEU A 9 -25.59 -35.89 3.08
C LEU A 9 -24.17 -35.50 2.66
N LEU A 10 -23.97 -35.30 1.35
CA LEU A 10 -22.81 -34.61 0.79
C LEU A 10 -22.93 -33.14 1.14
N LEU A 11 -22.26 -32.70 2.22
CA LEU A 11 -21.96 -31.30 2.45
C LEU A 11 -20.95 -30.87 1.39
N ALA A 12 -21.45 -30.25 0.32
CA ALA A 12 -20.63 -29.52 -0.60
C ALA A 12 -20.11 -28.29 0.14
N ALA A 13 -18.90 -28.39 0.70
CA ALA A 13 -18.15 -27.22 1.13
C ALA A 13 -17.83 -26.40 -0.12
N SER A 14 -18.67 -25.39 -0.39
CA SER A 14 -18.35 -24.35 -1.36
C SER A 14 -17.12 -23.63 -0.84
N LEU A 15 -15.94 -24.04 -1.29
CA LEU A 15 -14.74 -23.23 -1.19
C LEU A 15 -15.01 -21.99 -2.02
N CYS A 16 -15.39 -20.92 -1.34
CA CYS A 16 -15.39 -19.58 -1.92
C CYS A 16 -13.92 -19.22 -2.19
N VAL A 17 -13.40 -19.62 -3.35
CA VAL A 17 -12.12 -19.15 -3.85
C VAL A 17 -12.35 -17.68 -4.17
N LEU A 18 -12.05 -16.81 -3.18
CA LEU A 18 -11.92 -15.40 -3.45
C LEU A 18 -10.88 -15.26 -4.56
N PRO A 19 -11.18 -14.54 -5.65
CA PRO A 19 -10.18 -14.32 -6.68
C PRO A 19 -8.98 -13.65 -5.99
N LEU A 20 -7.86 -14.37 -5.96
CA LEU A 20 -6.58 -13.78 -5.61
C LEU A 20 -6.34 -12.72 -6.69
N HIS A 21 -6.68 -11.46 -6.41
CA HIS A 21 -6.35 -10.37 -7.30
C HIS A 21 -4.83 -10.36 -7.38
N ALA A 22 -4.32 -10.90 -8.48
CA ALA A 22 -2.90 -10.91 -8.74
C ALA A 22 -2.44 -9.45 -8.71
N GLN A 23 -1.66 -9.11 -7.70
CA GLN A 23 -1.07 -7.79 -7.57
C GLN A 23 -0.24 -7.53 -8.82
N LYS A 24 -0.59 -6.50 -9.59
CA LYS A 24 0.16 -6.14 -10.78
C LYS A 24 1.49 -5.51 -10.37
N GLU A 25 2.56 -5.97 -11.00
CA GLU A 25 3.91 -5.43 -10.81
C GLU A 25 4.33 -4.62 -12.03
N TYR A 26 4.89 -3.45 -11.78
CA TYR A 26 5.43 -2.59 -12.83
C TYR A 26 6.84 -2.15 -12.46
N PRO A 27 7.82 -2.29 -13.37
CA PRO A 27 9.07 -1.54 -13.28
C PRO A 27 8.78 -0.03 -13.33
N ILE A 28 9.53 0.76 -12.58
CA ILE A 28 9.30 2.20 -12.46
C ILE A 28 9.41 2.93 -13.81
N ASP A 29 10.25 2.44 -14.72
CA ASP A 29 10.43 2.95 -16.08
C ASP A 29 9.23 2.71 -17.01
N ARG A 30 8.23 1.95 -16.57
CA ARG A 30 6.96 1.74 -17.28
C ARG A 30 5.83 2.64 -16.78
N ILE A 31 6.11 3.47 -15.80
CA ILE A 31 5.13 4.38 -15.18
C ILE A 31 5.57 5.82 -15.38
N THR A 32 4.67 6.65 -15.88
CA THR A 32 4.84 8.11 -15.89
C THR A 32 4.21 8.69 -14.63
N ALA A 33 4.94 9.57 -13.95
CA ALA A 33 4.47 10.34 -12.81
C ALA A 33 4.32 11.81 -13.22
N ILE A 34 3.10 12.32 -13.20
CA ILE A 34 2.76 13.68 -13.63
C ILE A 34 2.40 14.51 -12.41
N ASN A 35 3.16 15.58 -12.16
CA ASN A 35 2.85 16.53 -11.10
C ASN A 35 1.66 17.41 -11.52
N LEU A 36 0.61 17.43 -10.73
CA LEU A 36 -0.62 18.20 -11.01
C LEU A 36 -0.51 19.70 -10.59
N GLY A 37 0.62 20.09 -10.00
CA GLY A 37 0.87 21.48 -9.59
C GLY A 37 0.29 21.84 -8.20
N ASP A 38 -0.56 21.00 -7.64
CA ASP A 38 -1.13 21.16 -6.29
C ASP A 38 -0.44 20.31 -5.21
N GLY A 39 0.57 19.53 -5.62
CA GLY A 39 1.31 18.61 -4.76
C GLY A 39 0.87 17.15 -4.91
N ARG A 40 -0.14 16.86 -5.72
CA ARG A 40 -0.52 15.51 -6.09
C ARG A 40 0.25 15.03 -7.32
N ILE A 41 0.43 13.71 -7.42
CA ILE A 41 1.11 13.06 -8.53
C ILE A 41 0.16 12.05 -9.15
N LEU A 42 -0.06 12.17 -10.46
CA LEU A 42 -0.84 11.25 -11.27
C LEU A 42 0.10 10.21 -11.88
N HIS A 43 -0.21 8.94 -11.71
CA HIS A 43 0.57 7.81 -12.21
C HIS A 43 -0.17 7.14 -13.37
N ARG A 44 0.52 6.91 -14.48
CA ARG A 44 -0.03 6.31 -15.69
C ARG A 44 0.92 5.27 -16.27
N GLU A 45 0.37 4.22 -16.89
CA GLU A 45 1.16 3.28 -17.68
C GLU A 45 1.62 3.98 -18.97
N ILE A 46 2.92 3.87 -19.31
CA ILE A 46 3.47 4.45 -20.54
C ILE A 46 2.86 3.77 -21.77
N SER A 47 2.71 2.45 -21.75
CA SER A 47 2.30 1.66 -22.92
C SER A 47 0.87 1.91 -23.40
N GLY A 48 -0.01 2.39 -22.56
CA GLY A 48 -1.42 2.58 -22.87
C GLY A 48 -1.97 3.93 -22.45
N ASP A 49 -1.13 4.77 -21.88
CA ASP A 49 -1.51 6.06 -21.28
C ASP A 49 -2.71 5.96 -20.31
N LYS A 50 -2.82 4.80 -19.63
CA LYS A 50 -3.90 4.52 -18.70
C LYS A 50 -3.50 4.91 -17.29
N PRO A 51 -4.37 5.62 -16.54
CA PRO A 51 -4.16 5.84 -15.12
C PRO A 51 -4.10 4.50 -14.38
N LEU A 52 -3.22 4.42 -13.36
CA LEU A 52 -3.19 3.24 -12.50
C LEU A 52 -4.46 3.16 -11.67
N ASP A 53 -5.01 1.94 -11.53
CA ASP A 53 -6.19 1.67 -10.73
C ASP A 53 -6.05 0.32 -10.00
N GLY A 54 -6.42 0.29 -8.71
CA GLY A 54 -6.24 -0.87 -7.86
C GLY A 54 -4.89 -0.91 -7.14
N GLU A 55 -4.51 -2.09 -6.65
CA GLU A 55 -3.26 -2.27 -5.90
C GLU A 55 -2.13 -2.70 -6.84
N HIS A 56 -1.02 -1.98 -6.76
CA HIS A 56 0.16 -2.21 -7.60
C HIS A 56 1.44 -2.21 -6.78
N ARG A 57 2.39 -3.03 -7.24
CA ARG A 57 3.79 -2.99 -6.82
C ARG A 57 4.61 -2.31 -7.89
N ILE A 58 5.20 -1.16 -7.57
CA ILE A 58 6.08 -0.42 -8.47
C ILE A 58 7.52 -0.63 -8.02
N ILE A 59 8.35 -1.18 -8.91
CA ILE A 59 9.69 -1.66 -8.60
C ILE A 59 10.72 -0.69 -9.19
N ASP A 60 11.57 -0.13 -8.32
CA ASP A 60 12.81 0.55 -8.70
C ASP A 60 13.98 -0.42 -8.54
N GLY A 61 14.33 -1.09 -9.63
CA GLY A 61 15.41 -2.08 -9.64
C GLY A 61 16.79 -1.48 -9.40
N TYR A 62 17.00 -0.20 -9.74
CA TYR A 62 18.28 0.47 -9.56
C TYR A 62 18.61 0.71 -8.08
N HIS A 63 17.60 1.02 -7.27
CA HIS A 63 17.77 1.31 -5.85
C HIS A 63 17.37 0.14 -4.94
N SER A 64 17.07 -1.04 -5.51
CA SER A 64 16.55 -2.19 -4.77
C SER A 64 15.35 -1.82 -3.90
N ALA A 65 14.50 -0.95 -4.43
CA ALA A 65 13.34 -0.39 -3.77
C ALA A 65 12.04 -0.78 -4.49
N TYR A 66 10.96 -0.80 -3.76
CA TYR A 66 9.62 -0.89 -4.34
C TYR A 66 8.59 -0.25 -3.43
N ILE A 67 7.50 0.19 -4.02
CA ILE A 67 6.30 0.60 -3.30
C ILE A 67 5.16 -0.37 -3.54
N LEU A 68 4.37 -0.61 -2.51
CA LEU A 68 3.04 -1.21 -2.58
C LEU A 68 2.05 -0.10 -2.31
N ALA A 69 1.19 0.18 -3.28
CA ALA A 69 0.23 1.26 -3.14
C ALA A 69 -1.08 0.93 -3.85
N ARG A 70 -2.15 1.48 -3.31
CA ARG A 70 -3.45 1.46 -3.97
C ARG A 70 -3.66 2.77 -4.70
N PHE A 71 -4.17 2.65 -5.93
CA PHE A 71 -4.47 3.77 -6.82
C PHE A 71 -5.95 3.82 -7.18
N LYS A 72 -6.43 5.02 -7.46
CA LYS A 72 -7.70 5.29 -8.09
C LYS A 72 -7.51 6.43 -9.08
N ASP A 73 -7.88 6.18 -10.34
CA ASP A 73 -7.72 7.17 -11.42
C ASP A 73 -6.30 7.77 -11.49
N GLY A 74 -5.27 6.94 -11.23
CA GLY A 74 -3.86 7.32 -11.24
C GLY A 74 -3.34 8.02 -9.98
N LEU A 75 -4.20 8.35 -9.04
CA LEU A 75 -3.81 8.97 -7.76
C LEU A 75 -3.67 7.90 -6.67
N TYR A 76 -2.73 8.09 -5.76
CA TYR A 76 -2.69 7.29 -4.54
C TYR A 76 -4.02 7.39 -3.80
N ASN A 77 -4.62 6.24 -3.48
CA ASN A 77 -5.91 6.20 -2.78
C ASN A 77 -6.05 4.91 -1.95
N GLY A 78 -5.68 4.96 -0.70
CA GLY A 78 -5.63 3.84 0.23
C GLY A 78 -4.23 3.60 0.77
N ASP A 79 -3.92 2.35 1.09
CA ASP A 79 -2.66 1.95 1.73
C ASP A 79 -1.45 2.24 0.84
N TYR A 80 -0.38 2.70 1.50
CA TYR A 80 0.93 2.96 0.94
C TYR A 80 2.01 2.33 1.81
N LYS A 81 2.95 1.61 1.19
CA LYS A 81 4.13 1.05 1.85
C LYS A 81 5.34 1.18 0.93
N GLU A 82 6.46 1.57 1.50
CA GLU A 82 7.73 1.70 0.81
C GLU A 82 8.75 0.74 1.42
N TYR A 83 9.47 0.04 0.55
CA TYR A 83 10.48 -0.93 0.92
C TYR A 83 11.80 -0.60 0.23
N ILE A 84 12.91 -0.74 0.94
CA ILE A 84 14.27 -0.68 0.41
C ILE A 84 15.01 -1.91 0.94
N TYR A 85 15.67 -2.66 0.04
CA TYR A 85 16.31 -3.96 0.36
C TYR A 85 15.34 -4.91 1.10
N ASN A 86 14.07 -4.97 0.67
CA ASN A 86 13.00 -5.73 1.30
C ASN A 86 12.68 -5.36 2.76
N LYS A 87 13.21 -4.26 3.27
CA LYS A 87 12.88 -3.73 4.59
C LYS A 87 11.84 -2.61 4.46
N LEU A 88 10.81 -2.67 5.27
CA LEU A 88 9.80 -1.60 5.34
C LEU A 88 10.45 -0.30 5.82
N LYS A 89 10.37 0.77 5.04
CA LYS A 89 10.93 2.09 5.34
C LYS A 89 9.88 3.12 5.67
N ALA A 90 8.72 3.04 5.02
CA ALA A 90 7.61 3.92 5.31
C ALA A 90 6.28 3.23 5.10
N LYS A 91 5.28 3.64 5.86
CA LYS A 91 3.89 3.28 5.58
C LYS A 91 2.93 4.40 5.98
N GLY A 92 1.78 4.45 5.31
CA GLY A 92 0.70 5.39 5.59
C GLY A 92 -0.49 5.13 4.69
N SER A 93 -1.35 6.11 4.58
CA SER A 93 -2.49 6.08 3.67
C SER A 93 -2.66 7.38 2.92
N TYR A 94 -3.30 7.28 1.75
CA TYR A 94 -3.63 8.42 0.92
C TYR A 94 -5.13 8.42 0.62
N LYS A 95 -5.66 9.61 0.41
CA LYS A 95 -7.02 9.83 -0.09
C LYS A 95 -6.95 10.85 -1.24
N GLU A 96 -7.39 10.42 -2.42
CA GLU A 96 -7.41 11.28 -3.62
C GLU A 96 -6.07 11.96 -3.93
N GLY A 97 -4.96 11.25 -3.71
CA GLY A 97 -3.59 11.75 -3.92
C GLY A 97 -2.98 12.50 -2.75
N TRP A 98 -3.72 12.78 -1.69
CA TRP A 98 -3.26 13.46 -0.49
C TRP A 98 -2.93 12.47 0.63
N LYS A 99 -1.85 12.72 1.37
CA LYS A 99 -1.62 11.99 2.63
C LYS A 99 -2.80 12.22 3.57
N ASP A 100 -3.34 11.12 4.10
CA ASP A 100 -4.47 11.14 5.03
C ASP A 100 -4.31 10.04 6.07
N GLY A 101 -4.28 10.40 7.35
CA GLY A 101 -3.98 9.52 8.45
C GLY A 101 -2.51 9.55 8.89
N THR A 102 -2.08 8.51 9.61
CA THR A 102 -0.76 8.45 10.22
C THR A 102 0.27 7.84 9.27
N PHE A 103 1.34 8.58 9.01
CA PHE A 103 2.54 8.13 8.31
C PHE A 103 3.65 7.80 9.31
N ARG A 104 4.30 6.65 9.11
CA ARG A 104 5.41 6.17 9.92
C ARG A 104 6.62 5.88 9.06
N LYS A 105 7.81 6.24 9.57
CA LYS A 105 9.09 5.80 9.03
C LYS A 105 9.72 4.78 9.96
N TYR A 106 10.55 3.93 9.38
CA TYR A 106 11.17 2.81 10.07
C TYR A 106 12.68 2.77 9.80
N ASP A 107 13.44 2.34 10.79
CA ASP A 107 14.86 2.02 10.64
C ASP A 107 15.06 0.61 10.04
N ASP A 108 16.33 0.20 9.95
CA ASP A 108 16.70 -1.10 9.38
C ASP A 108 16.30 -2.30 10.25
N GLU A 109 16.04 -2.08 11.52
CA GLU A 109 15.56 -3.06 12.48
C GLU A 109 14.02 -3.10 12.58
N GLY A 110 13.32 -2.25 11.82
CA GLY A 110 11.85 -2.18 11.79
C GLY A 110 11.24 -1.37 12.94
N ARG A 111 12.05 -0.58 13.66
CA ARG A 111 11.55 0.30 14.73
C ARG A 111 11.05 1.62 14.12
N VAL A 112 9.99 2.17 14.69
CA VAL A 112 9.47 3.49 14.26
C VAL A 112 10.48 4.58 14.66
N THR A 113 10.87 5.40 13.70
CA THR A 113 11.75 6.57 13.90
C THR A 113 10.98 7.87 13.83
N GLU A 114 9.91 7.92 13.06
CA GLU A 114 9.07 9.12 12.90
C GLU A 114 7.61 8.72 12.73
N GLU A 115 6.72 9.49 13.32
CA GLU A 115 5.28 9.39 13.15
C GLU A 115 4.71 10.80 12.90
N LYS A 116 3.93 10.95 11.82
CA LYS A 116 3.25 12.19 11.46
C LYS A 116 1.81 11.94 11.10
N SER A 117 0.91 12.76 11.61
CA SER A 117 -0.50 12.70 11.24
C SER A 117 -0.84 13.77 10.20
N TYR A 118 -1.59 13.34 9.17
CA TYR A 118 -1.99 14.19 8.06
C TYR A 118 -3.50 14.14 7.85
N LYS A 119 -4.04 15.25 7.36
CA LYS A 119 -5.39 15.39 6.86
C LYS A 119 -5.37 16.18 5.57
N SER A 120 -5.85 15.55 4.48
CA SER A 120 -5.88 16.18 3.15
C SER A 120 -4.54 16.81 2.75
N GLY A 121 -3.43 16.09 2.98
CA GLY A 121 -2.06 16.48 2.64
C GLY A 121 -1.38 17.45 3.60
N LYS A 122 -2.10 18.01 4.55
CA LYS A 122 -1.55 18.92 5.56
C LYS A 122 -1.24 18.17 6.85
N LEU A 123 -0.17 18.58 7.53
CA LEU A 123 0.14 18.08 8.86
C LEU A 123 -1.01 18.49 9.81
N ASP A 124 -1.65 17.49 10.43
CA ASP A 124 -2.79 17.67 11.32
C ASP A 124 -2.70 16.68 12.48
N GLY A 125 -2.31 17.15 13.65
CA GLY A 125 -2.09 16.35 14.83
C GLY A 125 -0.63 16.07 15.15
N ALA A 126 -0.35 14.86 15.66
CA ALA A 126 0.96 14.52 16.21
C ALA A 126 2.08 14.50 15.16
N HIS A 127 3.24 15.03 15.56
CA HIS A 127 4.52 14.81 14.93
C HIS A 127 5.48 14.30 15.98
N ARG A 128 5.88 13.04 15.92
CA ARG A 128 6.73 12.38 16.91
C ARG A 128 7.98 11.83 16.25
N THR A 129 9.12 11.99 16.95
CA THR A 129 10.35 11.28 16.62
C THR A 129 10.76 10.38 17.77
N PHE A 130 11.48 9.31 17.45
CA PHE A 130 11.85 8.29 18.43
C PHE A 130 13.34 7.96 18.32
N TYR A 131 14.00 7.78 19.45
CA TYR A 131 15.34 7.23 19.52
C TYR A 131 15.37 5.76 19.10
N THR A 132 16.56 5.26 18.78
CA THR A 132 16.78 3.85 18.43
C THR A 132 16.37 2.85 19.51
N ASN A 133 16.26 3.30 20.78
CA ASN A 133 15.73 2.51 21.88
C ASN A 133 14.19 2.54 22.00
N GLY A 134 13.50 3.20 21.05
CA GLY A 134 12.05 3.33 21.01
C GLY A 134 11.46 4.38 21.94
N LYS A 135 12.29 5.10 22.71
CA LYS A 135 11.80 6.21 23.55
C LYS A 135 11.47 7.42 22.70
N LEU A 136 10.44 8.16 23.11
CA LEU A 136 10.06 9.43 22.48
C LEU A 136 11.21 10.42 22.60
N GLU A 137 11.61 11.02 21.48
CA GLU A 137 12.62 12.06 21.39
C GLU A 137 11.97 13.44 21.35
N MET A 138 10.93 13.59 20.52
CA MET A 138 10.22 14.86 20.31
C MET A 138 8.74 14.59 19.97
N GLU A 139 7.88 15.47 20.42
CA GLU A 139 6.45 15.54 20.05
C GLU A 139 6.05 16.95 19.68
#